data_6ef8cc52bfa428c6a214a3a4ad30e771
#
_entry.id   6ef8cc52bfa428c6a214a3a4ad30e771
#
_cell.length_a   1.000
_cell.length_b   1.000
_cell.length_c   1.000
_cell.angle_alpha   90.00
_cell.angle_beta   90.00
_cell.angle_gamma   90.00
#
_symmetry.space_group_name_H-M   'P 1'
#
loop_
_entity.id
_entity.type
_entity.pdbx_description
1 polymer ?
#
loop_
_entity_poly.entity_id
_entity_poly.type
_entity_poly.pdbx_seq_one_letter_code
_entity_poly.pdbx_strand_id
1 'polypeptide(L)'
;RDSYDLVVCSGGDGTLDEVVTGMMHREKKVPLGYIAAGSTNDFATSLGIPKNMVKAAETAVAGRVFPCDIGAFNGDFFVYVAAFGLFTEVSYKTSQEWKNVLGHAAYILEGAKCLHDIPSFLMQVEYDNVRLQDEFIYGMISNSTSVGGFKGMTGKDVLLDDGVFEVTLIKKPKNPIELNEIIASL
;
A
#
# COMPACT_ATOMS: atom_id res chain seq x y z
N ARG A 1 30.15 -15.06 3.99
CA ARG A 1 29.81 -14.89 5.45
C ARG A 1 28.33 -14.71 5.66
N ASP A 2 27.52 -15.64 5.17
CA ASP A 2 26.06 -15.48 5.15
C ASP A 2 25.44 -16.75 5.71
N SER A 3 25.65 -16.96 7.02
CA SER A 3 25.19 -18.13 7.77
C SER A 3 24.02 -17.82 8.70
N TYR A 4 23.15 -16.89 8.29
CA TYR A 4 21.92 -16.65 9.03
C TYR A 4 20.79 -17.49 8.42
N ASP A 5 19.99 -18.09 9.28
CA ASP A 5 18.83 -18.88 8.89
C ASP A 5 17.53 -18.08 8.96
N LEU A 6 17.58 -16.89 9.57
CA LEU A 6 16.47 -15.97 9.75
C LEU A 6 17.01 -14.54 9.85
N VAL A 7 16.31 -13.60 9.25
CA VAL A 7 16.44 -12.14 9.50
C VAL A 7 15.23 -11.68 10.27
N VAL A 8 15.40 -10.83 11.26
CA VAL A 8 14.29 -10.22 12.00
C VAL A 8 14.30 -8.72 11.77
N CYS A 9 13.18 -8.19 11.27
CA CYS A 9 12.93 -6.77 11.08
C CYS A 9 12.02 -6.26 12.20
N SER A 10 12.38 -5.13 12.81
CA SER A 10 11.50 -4.42 13.74
C SER A 10 11.33 -2.98 13.27
N GLY A 11 10.09 -2.60 12.91
CA GLY A 11 9.79 -1.28 12.38
C GLY A 11 8.37 -1.18 11.84
N GLY A 12 8.09 -0.14 11.08
CA GLY A 12 6.85 0.03 10.33
C GLY A 12 6.92 -0.59 8.93
N ASP A 13 5.84 -0.41 8.15
CA ASP A 13 5.72 -0.97 6.80
C ASP A 13 6.87 -0.49 5.87
N GLY A 14 7.27 0.79 5.94
CA GLY A 14 8.40 1.30 5.16
C GLY A 14 9.75 0.66 5.52
N THR A 15 10.02 0.43 6.81
CA THR A 15 11.24 -0.29 7.24
C THR A 15 11.23 -1.73 6.74
N LEU A 16 10.07 -2.35 6.71
CA LEU A 16 9.90 -3.71 6.17
C LEU A 16 10.24 -3.74 4.67
N ASP A 17 9.74 -2.78 3.88
CA ASP A 17 10.03 -2.69 2.44
C ASP A 17 11.53 -2.50 2.17
N GLU A 18 12.22 -1.67 2.95
CA GLU A 18 13.68 -1.50 2.84
C GLU A 18 14.43 -2.80 3.12
N VAL A 19 14.03 -3.54 4.16
CA VAL A 19 14.65 -4.83 4.50
C VAL A 19 14.37 -5.86 3.40
N VAL A 20 13.15 -5.92 2.89
CA VAL A 20 12.78 -6.82 1.79
C VAL A 20 13.56 -6.49 0.52
N THR A 21 13.67 -5.22 0.16
CA THR A 21 14.51 -4.79 -0.98
C THR A 21 15.94 -5.29 -0.82
N GLY A 22 16.55 -5.10 0.35
CA GLY A 22 17.88 -5.61 0.64
C GLY A 22 17.98 -7.14 0.55
N MET A 23 16.96 -7.85 1.01
CA MET A 23 16.91 -9.31 0.93
C MET A 23 16.71 -9.81 -0.49
N MET A 24 15.94 -9.12 -1.31
CA MET A 24 15.71 -9.51 -2.70
C MET A 24 16.95 -9.40 -3.58
N HIS A 25 17.91 -8.56 -3.22
CA HIS A 25 19.21 -8.49 -3.89
C HIS A 25 20.21 -9.60 -3.47
N ARG A 26 19.89 -10.41 -2.47
CA ARG A 26 20.77 -11.50 -2.04
C ARG A 26 20.57 -12.75 -2.92
N GLU A 27 21.65 -13.50 -3.15
CA GLU A 27 21.57 -14.79 -3.85
C GLU A 27 20.78 -15.82 -3.04
N LYS A 28 21.08 -15.94 -1.73
CA LYS A 28 20.36 -16.85 -0.84
C LYS A 28 19.31 -16.09 -0.05
N LYS A 29 18.05 -16.44 -0.27
CA LYS A 29 16.90 -15.95 0.51
C LYS A 29 16.78 -16.75 1.81
N VAL A 30 16.41 -16.08 2.87
CA VAL A 30 16.10 -16.70 4.17
C VAL A 30 14.76 -16.13 4.65
N PRO A 31 14.03 -16.82 5.55
CA PRO A 31 12.82 -16.27 6.14
C PRO A 31 13.05 -14.92 6.82
N LEU A 32 12.03 -14.08 6.80
CA LEU A 32 12.00 -12.79 7.47
C LEU A 32 10.97 -12.81 8.59
N GLY A 33 11.40 -12.64 9.83
CA GLY A 33 10.52 -12.38 10.96
C GLY A 33 10.20 -10.90 11.05
N TYR A 34 8.93 -10.54 11.26
CA TYR A 34 8.50 -9.16 11.34
C TYR A 34 7.90 -8.82 12.70
N ILE A 35 8.43 -7.79 13.33
CA ILE A 35 7.93 -7.20 14.58
C ILE A 35 7.44 -5.79 14.26
N ALA A 36 6.14 -5.65 14.11
CA ALA A 36 5.52 -4.39 13.72
C ALA A 36 5.61 -3.34 14.86
N ALA A 37 6.36 -2.28 14.62
CA ALA A 37 6.61 -1.19 15.57
C ALA A 37 6.33 0.20 14.98
N GLY A 38 5.69 0.27 13.81
CA GLY A 38 5.27 1.52 13.18
C GLY A 38 3.91 2.01 13.66
N SER A 39 3.42 3.08 13.04
CA SER A 39 2.16 3.73 13.42
C SER A 39 0.93 2.96 12.93
N THR A 40 0.94 2.46 11.69
CA THR A 40 -0.22 1.83 11.05
C THR A 40 -0.07 0.31 11.03
N ASN A 41 1.04 -0.21 10.52
CA ASN A 41 1.38 -1.63 10.46
C ASN A 41 0.31 -2.46 9.70
N ASP A 42 -0.11 -1.97 8.55
CA ASP A 42 -1.16 -2.60 7.75
C ASP A 42 -0.76 -3.99 7.26
N PHE A 43 0.48 -4.16 6.83
CA PHE A 43 0.97 -5.45 6.37
C PHE A 43 1.01 -6.48 7.51
N ALA A 44 1.44 -6.08 8.72
CA ALA A 44 1.37 -6.95 9.88
C ALA A 44 -0.08 -7.36 10.23
N THR A 45 -1.02 -6.45 10.04
CA THR A 45 -2.46 -6.72 10.22
C THR A 45 -2.94 -7.74 9.18
N SER A 46 -2.52 -7.61 7.94
CA SER A 46 -2.85 -8.55 6.84
C SER A 46 -2.30 -9.96 7.10
N LEU A 47 -1.10 -10.04 7.68
CA LEU A 47 -0.48 -11.31 8.09
C LEU A 47 -1.03 -11.89 9.42
N GLY A 48 -1.89 -11.14 10.13
CA GLY A 48 -2.37 -11.55 11.45
C GLY A 48 -1.31 -11.55 12.55
N ILE A 49 -0.24 -10.77 12.39
CA ILE A 49 0.82 -10.65 13.40
C ILE A 49 0.27 -9.97 14.65
N PRO A 50 0.54 -10.51 15.85
CA PRO A 50 0.06 -9.92 17.09
C PRO A 50 0.54 -8.49 17.31
N LYS A 51 -0.36 -7.60 17.76
CA LYS A 51 0.01 -6.21 18.10
C LYS A 51 0.90 -6.11 19.36
N ASN A 52 0.87 -7.11 20.23
CA ASN A 52 1.77 -7.16 21.38
C ASN A 52 3.18 -7.53 20.90
N MET A 53 4.15 -6.67 21.16
CA MET A 53 5.50 -6.78 20.63
C MET A 53 6.23 -8.06 21.08
N VAL A 54 5.98 -8.53 22.30
CA VAL A 54 6.59 -9.78 22.80
C VAL A 54 6.04 -10.98 22.03
N LYS A 55 4.71 -11.04 21.85
CA LYS A 55 4.08 -12.09 21.05
C LYS A 55 4.47 -12.00 19.56
N ALA A 56 4.64 -10.79 19.03
CA ALA A 56 5.16 -10.60 17.67
C ALA A 56 6.59 -11.13 17.53
N ALA A 57 7.45 -10.87 18.52
CA ALA A 57 8.82 -11.39 18.57
C ALA A 57 8.83 -12.92 18.65
N GLU A 58 7.99 -13.53 19.49
CA GLU A 58 7.82 -14.98 19.57
C GLU A 58 7.38 -15.55 18.21
N THR A 59 6.41 -14.91 17.55
CA THR A 59 5.94 -15.30 16.21
C THR A 59 7.06 -15.17 15.18
N ALA A 60 7.85 -14.08 15.22
CA ALA A 60 8.94 -13.84 14.28
C ALA A 60 10.04 -14.92 14.36
N VAL A 61 10.27 -15.49 15.55
CA VAL A 61 11.36 -16.47 15.78
C VAL A 61 10.86 -17.91 15.68
N ALA A 62 9.67 -18.19 16.15
CA ALA A 62 9.15 -19.55 16.29
C ALA A 62 7.87 -19.82 15.48
N GLY A 63 7.40 -18.82 14.72
CA GLY A 63 6.21 -18.93 13.90
C GLY A 63 6.40 -19.80 12.66
N ARG A 64 5.29 -20.08 11.99
CA ARG A 64 5.30 -20.79 10.71
C ARG A 64 5.66 -19.82 9.57
N VAL A 65 6.58 -20.25 8.69
CA VAL A 65 6.88 -19.50 7.48
C VAL A 65 5.65 -19.44 6.58
N PHE A 66 5.31 -18.24 6.14
CA PHE A 66 4.25 -17.96 5.22
C PHE A 66 4.86 -17.37 3.93
N PRO A 67 4.61 -17.96 2.75
CA PRO A 67 5.01 -17.37 1.48
C PRO A 67 4.23 -16.08 1.25
N CYS A 68 4.88 -15.10 0.62
CA CYS A 68 4.27 -13.81 0.34
C CYS A 68 4.77 -13.29 -0.99
N ASP A 69 3.87 -12.76 -1.79
CA ASP A 69 4.22 -12.13 -3.05
C ASP A 69 4.93 -10.80 -2.82
N ILE A 70 5.89 -10.51 -3.68
CA ILE A 70 6.73 -9.32 -3.62
C ILE A 70 6.67 -8.62 -4.96
N GLY A 71 6.25 -7.36 -4.97
CA GLY A 71 6.24 -6.53 -6.15
C GLY A 71 7.60 -5.91 -6.44
N ALA A 72 7.97 -5.81 -7.71
CA ALA A 72 9.13 -5.07 -8.17
C ALA A 72 8.70 -3.71 -8.71
N PHE A 73 9.36 -2.64 -8.29
CA PHE A 73 9.05 -1.28 -8.69
C PHE A 73 10.33 -0.46 -8.92
N ASN A 74 10.65 -0.17 -10.18
CA ASN A 74 11.80 0.65 -10.58
C ASN A 74 13.16 0.23 -9.98
N GLY A 75 13.36 -1.06 -9.78
CA GLY A 75 14.60 -1.60 -9.20
C GLY A 75 14.55 -1.84 -7.69
N ASP A 76 13.54 -1.32 -7.01
CA ASP A 76 13.21 -1.63 -5.62
C ASP A 76 12.13 -2.72 -5.53
N PHE A 77 11.81 -3.13 -4.32
CA PHE A 77 10.77 -4.13 -4.05
C PHE A 77 9.83 -3.64 -2.96
N PHE A 78 8.57 -4.05 -3.04
CA PHE A 78 7.58 -3.78 -2.02
C PHE A 78 6.77 -5.03 -1.67
N VAL A 79 6.35 -5.15 -0.42
CA VAL A 79 5.45 -6.22 0.06
C VAL A 79 4.06 -5.71 0.38
N TYR A 80 3.91 -4.41 0.52
CA TYR A 80 2.73 -3.77 1.04
C TYR A 80 2.00 -2.97 -0.05
N VAL A 81 2.58 -1.87 -0.49
CA VAL A 81 1.96 -0.97 -1.46
C VAL A 81 2.98 -0.15 -2.23
N ALA A 82 2.74 0.01 -3.53
CA ALA A 82 3.33 1.07 -4.35
C ALA A 82 2.20 1.98 -4.85
N ALA A 83 2.31 3.29 -4.62
CA ALA A 83 1.27 4.23 -4.95
C ALA A 83 1.83 5.55 -5.49
N PHE A 84 1.01 6.27 -6.26
CA PHE A 84 1.31 7.61 -6.74
C PHE A 84 0.06 8.51 -6.69
N GLY A 85 0.28 9.82 -6.72
CA GLY A 85 -0.78 10.82 -6.84
C GLY A 85 -1.35 11.28 -5.51
N LEU A 86 -2.62 11.64 -5.51
CA LEU A 86 -3.31 12.13 -4.33
C LEU A 86 -3.17 11.15 -3.16
N PHE A 87 -3.08 11.69 -1.96
CA PHE A 87 -2.96 10.91 -0.72
C PHE A 87 -1.60 10.28 -0.45
N THR A 88 -0.66 10.21 -1.40
CA THR A 88 0.66 9.61 -1.15
C THR A 88 1.53 10.44 -0.22
N GLU A 89 1.43 11.77 -0.27
CA GLU A 89 2.12 12.68 0.66
C GLU A 89 1.54 12.64 2.08
N VAL A 90 0.33 12.10 2.23
CA VAL A 90 -0.39 12.04 3.51
C VAL A 90 -0.09 10.75 4.27
N SER A 91 0.64 9.81 3.68
CA SER A 91 1.00 8.51 4.31
C SER A 91 1.72 8.65 5.66
N TYR A 92 2.32 9.80 5.92
CA TYR A 92 2.96 10.12 7.21
C TYR A 92 2.02 10.78 8.23
N LYS A 93 0.75 10.99 7.88
CA LYS A 93 -0.24 11.65 8.72
C LYS A 93 -1.22 10.64 9.32
N THR A 94 -1.85 11.00 10.43
CA THR A 94 -2.76 10.12 11.17
C THR A 94 -4.08 9.91 10.41
N SER A 95 -4.83 8.84 10.76
CA SER A 95 -6.17 8.56 10.20
C SER A 95 -7.16 9.73 10.36
N GLN A 96 -6.94 10.62 11.35
CA GLN A 96 -7.74 11.82 11.56
C GLN A 96 -7.45 12.88 10.48
N GLU A 97 -6.21 12.96 10.01
CA GLU A 97 -5.83 13.88 8.94
C GLU A 97 -6.38 13.43 7.58
N TRP A 98 -6.53 12.11 7.36
CA TRP A 98 -7.26 11.58 6.22
C TRP A 98 -8.72 12.06 6.17
N LYS A 99 -9.42 12.00 7.31
CA LYS A 99 -10.78 12.53 7.42
C LYS A 99 -10.82 14.03 7.18
N ASN A 100 -9.79 14.76 7.57
CA ASN A 100 -9.68 16.19 7.31
C ASN A 100 -9.38 16.48 5.85
N VAL A 101 -8.52 15.70 5.19
CA VAL A 101 -8.23 15.84 3.74
C VAL A 101 -9.46 15.49 2.91
N LEU A 102 -10.16 14.41 3.23
CA LEU A 102 -11.43 14.04 2.59
C LEU A 102 -12.53 15.07 2.92
N GLY A 103 -12.56 15.58 4.16
CA GLY A 103 -13.47 16.67 4.56
C GLY A 103 -13.15 17.98 3.83
N HIS A 104 -11.87 18.32 3.63
CA HIS A 104 -11.47 19.47 2.81
C HIS A 104 -11.77 19.25 1.32
N ALA A 105 -11.58 18.05 0.80
CA ALA A 105 -11.99 17.71 -0.56
C ALA A 105 -13.51 17.90 -0.74
N ALA A 106 -14.31 17.50 0.25
CA ALA A 106 -15.76 17.76 0.25
C ALA A 106 -16.09 19.26 0.29
N TYR A 107 -15.29 20.10 0.97
CA TYR A 107 -15.44 21.58 0.97
C TYR A 107 -14.95 22.23 -0.33
N ILE A 108 -13.97 21.63 -1.00
CA ILE A 108 -13.47 22.07 -2.32
C ILE A 108 -14.56 21.91 -3.40
N LEU A 109 -15.58 21.12 -3.13
CA LEU A 109 -16.68 20.79 -4.04
C LEU A 109 -17.69 21.91 -4.31
N GLU A 110 -17.66 23.02 -3.58
CA GLU A 110 -18.56 24.15 -3.86
C GLU A 110 -18.18 25.01 -5.07
N GLY A 111 -17.07 24.69 -5.76
CA GLY A 111 -16.65 25.46 -6.93
C GLY A 111 -16.00 24.63 -8.03
N ALA A 112 -16.57 24.64 -9.22
CA ALA A 112 -16.02 24.03 -10.44
C ALA A 112 -14.57 24.49 -10.78
N LYS A 113 -14.02 25.45 -10.07
CA LYS A 113 -12.64 25.94 -10.21
C LYS A 113 -11.60 24.96 -9.68
N CYS A 114 -11.94 24.13 -8.71
CA CYS A 114 -10.95 23.25 -8.03
C CYS A 114 -10.59 21.97 -8.81
N LEU A 115 -11.40 21.56 -9.79
CA LEU A 115 -11.11 20.38 -10.61
C LEU A 115 -9.85 20.57 -11.48
N HIS A 116 -9.54 21.79 -11.88
CA HIS A 116 -8.33 22.10 -12.64
C HIS A 116 -7.05 22.02 -11.81
N ASP A 117 -7.15 22.22 -10.50
CA ASP A 117 -6.00 22.26 -9.60
C ASP A 117 -5.63 20.89 -9.04
N ILE A 118 -6.42 19.85 -9.35
CA ILE A 118 -6.10 18.47 -8.94
C ILE A 118 -4.92 17.96 -9.79
N PRO A 119 -3.76 17.67 -9.17
CA PRO A 119 -2.62 17.08 -9.88
C PRO A 119 -3.04 15.78 -10.57
N SER A 120 -2.70 15.64 -11.83
CA SER A 120 -3.00 14.42 -12.59
C SER A 120 -1.81 14.01 -13.44
N PHE A 121 -1.75 12.72 -13.75
CA PHE A 121 -0.68 12.10 -14.52
C PHE A 121 -1.29 11.46 -15.77
N LEU A 122 -0.88 11.90 -16.95
CA LEU A 122 -1.22 11.18 -18.19
C LEU A 122 -0.38 9.91 -18.23
N MET A 123 -1.04 8.76 -18.15
CA MET A 123 -0.36 7.47 -18.08
C MET A 123 -0.96 6.48 -19.07
N GLN A 124 -0.08 5.64 -19.62
CA GLN A 124 -0.45 4.41 -20.28
C GLN A 124 -0.27 3.26 -19.29
N VAL A 125 -1.33 2.52 -19.04
CA VAL A 125 -1.33 1.38 -18.12
C VAL A 125 -1.61 0.11 -18.93
N GLU A 126 -0.77 -0.90 -18.74
CA GLU A 126 -0.92 -2.21 -19.35
C GLU A 126 -0.94 -3.27 -18.24
N TYR A 127 -1.96 -4.08 -18.22
CA TYR A 127 -2.06 -5.22 -17.31
C TYR A 127 -2.86 -6.34 -17.98
N ASP A 128 -2.45 -7.57 -17.77
CA ASP A 128 -3.01 -8.73 -18.45
C ASP A 128 -3.10 -8.51 -19.97
N ASN A 129 -4.31 -8.44 -20.52
CA ASN A 129 -4.58 -8.15 -21.94
C ASN A 129 -5.24 -6.77 -22.13
N VAL A 130 -5.23 -5.92 -21.12
CA VAL A 130 -5.85 -4.59 -21.13
C VAL A 130 -4.77 -3.54 -21.31
N ARG A 131 -5.00 -2.62 -22.24
CA ARG A 131 -4.22 -1.39 -22.41
C ARG A 131 -5.16 -0.20 -22.33
N LEU A 132 -4.86 0.73 -21.44
CA LEU A 132 -5.62 1.95 -21.30
C LEU A 132 -4.67 3.17 -21.19
N GLN A 133 -5.11 4.30 -21.72
CA GLN A 133 -4.42 5.57 -21.61
C GLN A 133 -5.42 6.62 -21.12
N ASP A 134 -5.13 7.25 -19.99
CA ASP A 134 -5.99 8.27 -19.41
C ASP A 134 -5.21 9.17 -18.44
N GLU A 135 -5.85 10.23 -17.94
CA GLU A 135 -5.35 11.03 -16.82
C GLU A 135 -5.81 10.43 -15.49
N PHE A 136 -4.85 10.13 -14.62
CA PHE A 136 -5.10 9.57 -13.29
C PHE A 136 -4.67 10.56 -12.21
N ILE A 137 -5.47 10.68 -11.17
CA ILE A 137 -5.15 11.47 -9.97
C ILE A 137 -4.57 10.61 -8.86
N TYR A 138 -4.79 9.30 -8.91
CA TYR A 138 -4.28 8.33 -7.94
C TYR A 138 -4.10 6.97 -8.60
N GLY A 139 -3.07 6.27 -8.20
CA GLY A 139 -2.88 4.86 -8.53
C GLY A 139 -2.18 4.13 -7.39
N MET A 140 -2.60 2.89 -7.17
CA MET A 140 -2.08 2.03 -6.13
C MET A 140 -2.03 0.59 -6.64
N ILE A 141 -0.92 -0.08 -6.36
CA ILE A 141 -0.75 -1.52 -6.50
C ILE A 141 -0.44 -2.04 -5.10
N SER A 142 -1.24 -2.97 -4.60
CA SER A 142 -1.12 -3.45 -3.23
C SER A 142 -1.17 -4.96 -3.12
N ASN A 143 -0.49 -5.47 -2.10
CA ASN A 143 -0.59 -6.84 -1.60
C ASN A 143 -0.95 -6.79 -0.12
N SER A 144 -2.15 -6.30 0.19
CA SER A 144 -2.57 -6.05 1.57
C SER A 144 -4.09 -5.99 1.68
N THR A 145 -4.62 -6.44 2.81
CA THR A 145 -6.06 -6.36 3.12
C THR A 145 -6.51 -4.98 3.58
N SER A 146 -5.56 -4.06 3.82
CA SER A 146 -5.83 -2.66 4.14
C SER A 146 -4.66 -1.77 3.73
N VAL A 147 -4.92 -0.51 3.40
CA VAL A 147 -3.92 0.51 3.12
C VAL A 147 -4.27 1.79 3.85
N GLY A 148 -3.31 2.34 4.61
CA GLY A 148 -3.53 3.53 5.44
C GLY A 148 -4.59 3.35 6.52
N GLY A 149 -4.86 2.11 6.94
CA GLY A 149 -5.95 1.75 7.86
C GLY A 149 -7.31 1.60 7.20
N PHE A 150 -7.43 1.78 5.88
CA PHE A 150 -8.68 1.62 5.13
C PHE A 150 -8.77 0.21 4.51
N LYS A 151 -9.82 -0.51 4.83
CA LYS A 151 -10.09 -1.86 4.31
C LYS A 151 -10.84 -1.87 2.97
N GLY A 152 -11.44 -0.77 2.56
CA GLY A 152 -12.26 -0.68 1.36
C GLY A 152 -11.47 -0.47 0.06
N MET A 153 -10.23 -0.01 0.15
CA MET A 153 -9.44 0.38 -1.01
C MET A 153 -8.73 -0.77 -1.72
N THR A 154 -8.59 -1.92 -1.08
CA THR A 154 -7.79 -3.06 -1.57
C THR A 154 -8.59 -4.23 -2.11
N GLY A 155 -9.92 -4.13 -2.15
CA GLY A 155 -10.75 -5.28 -2.55
C GLY A 155 -11.16 -6.20 -1.38
N LYS A 156 -11.96 -7.24 -1.69
CA LYS A 156 -12.58 -8.09 -0.66
C LYS A 156 -11.88 -9.42 -0.43
N ASP A 157 -11.22 -9.94 -1.45
CA ASP A 157 -10.68 -11.31 -1.47
C ASP A 157 -9.16 -11.30 -1.71
N VAL A 158 -8.45 -10.41 -1.00
CA VAL A 158 -7.00 -10.27 -1.12
C VAL A 158 -6.29 -11.50 -0.55
N LEU A 159 -5.49 -12.16 -1.38
CA LEU A 159 -4.58 -13.24 -0.99
C LEU A 159 -3.15 -12.75 -1.16
N LEU A 160 -2.30 -12.98 -0.16
CA LEU A 160 -0.95 -12.43 -0.13
C LEU A 160 0.09 -13.30 -0.87
N ASP A 161 -0.32 -14.46 -1.40
CA ASP A 161 0.55 -15.52 -1.92
C ASP A 161 0.01 -16.22 -3.18
N ASP A 162 -0.84 -15.53 -3.94
CA ASP A 162 -1.47 -16.07 -5.15
C ASP A 162 -0.85 -15.61 -6.47
N GLY A 163 0.20 -14.78 -6.41
CA GLY A 163 0.89 -14.21 -7.57
C GLY A 163 0.16 -13.03 -8.22
N VAL A 164 -0.84 -12.46 -7.55
CA VAL A 164 -1.66 -11.36 -8.05
C VAL A 164 -1.59 -10.17 -7.10
N PHE A 165 -1.69 -8.96 -7.65
CA PHE A 165 -1.77 -7.71 -6.89
C PHE A 165 -3.07 -6.99 -7.21
N GLU A 166 -3.66 -6.35 -6.22
CA GLU A 166 -4.79 -5.46 -6.41
C GLU A 166 -4.32 -4.14 -7.00
N VAL A 167 -5.00 -3.69 -8.05
CA VAL A 167 -4.73 -2.40 -8.70
C VAL A 167 -5.93 -1.48 -8.57
N THR A 168 -5.72 -0.34 -7.93
CA THR A 168 -6.71 0.74 -7.85
C THR A 168 -6.21 1.94 -8.64
N LEU A 169 -7.00 2.37 -9.62
CA LEU A 169 -6.71 3.54 -10.45
C LEU A 169 -7.90 4.50 -10.39
N ILE A 170 -7.64 5.75 -10.01
CA ILE A 170 -8.67 6.79 -9.97
C ILE A 170 -8.37 7.79 -11.08
N LYS A 171 -9.28 7.85 -12.06
CA LYS A 171 -9.19 8.82 -13.16
C LYS A 171 -9.49 10.23 -12.65
N LYS A 172 -8.94 11.21 -13.35
CA LYS A 172 -9.27 12.61 -13.12
C LYS A 172 -10.75 12.84 -13.36
N PRO A 173 -11.50 13.31 -12.36
CA PRO A 173 -12.92 13.60 -12.53
C PRO A 173 -13.11 14.78 -13.49
N LYS A 174 -14.11 14.70 -14.36
CA LYS A 174 -14.42 15.72 -15.37
C LYS A 174 -15.38 16.78 -14.85
N ASN A 175 -16.09 16.46 -13.78
CA ASN A 175 -17.10 17.32 -13.17
C ASN A 175 -17.26 17.03 -11.68
N PRO A 176 -17.91 17.91 -10.90
CA PRO A 176 -18.12 17.71 -9.47
C PRO A 176 -18.94 16.48 -9.09
N ILE A 177 -19.79 15.98 -9.99
CA ILE A 177 -20.62 14.78 -9.72
C ILE A 177 -19.73 13.57 -9.69
N GLU A 178 -18.87 13.38 -10.70
CA GLU A 178 -17.90 12.29 -10.74
C GLU A 178 -16.96 12.31 -9.53
N LEU A 179 -16.52 13.50 -9.10
CA LEU A 179 -15.69 13.61 -7.90
C LEU A 179 -16.44 13.14 -6.64
N ASN A 180 -17.73 13.48 -6.51
CA ASN A 180 -18.56 13.01 -5.41
C ASN A 180 -18.75 11.47 -5.45
N GLU A 181 -18.93 10.90 -6.63
CA GLU A 181 -19.03 9.45 -6.81
C GLU A 181 -17.74 8.74 -6.39
N ILE A 182 -16.58 9.29 -6.77
CA ILE A 182 -15.27 8.78 -6.35
C ILE A 182 -15.16 8.81 -4.82
N ILE A 183 -15.47 9.95 -4.19
CA ILE A 183 -15.39 10.09 -2.73
C ILE A 183 -16.36 9.12 -2.01
N ALA A 184 -17.53 8.90 -2.56
CA ALA A 184 -18.52 7.99 -1.99
C ALA A 184 -18.14 6.50 -2.15
N SER A 185 -17.23 6.18 -3.08
CA SER A 185 -16.76 4.82 -3.35
C SER A 185 -15.52 4.42 -2.53
N LEU A 186 -14.82 5.39 -1.93
CA LEU A 186 -13.66 5.19 -1.04
C LEU A 186 -14.10 4.91 0.41
#